data_d0a82f39663c6a70bd74b50c056490bc
#
_entry.id   d0a82f39663c6a70bd74b50c056490bc
#
_cell.length_a   1.000
_cell.length_b   1.000
_cell.length_c   1.000
_cell.angle_alpha   90.00
_cell.angle_beta   90.00
_cell.angle_gamma   90.00
#
_symmetry.space_group_name_H-M   'P 1'
#
loop_
_entity.id
_entity.type
_entity.pdbx_description
1 polymer ?
#
loop_
_entity_poly.entity_id
_entity_poly.type
_entity_poly.pdbx_seq_one_letter_code
_entity_poly.pdbx_strand_id
1 'polypeptide(L)'
;MRKIFYKTLIFSFCVLSADSLDVFFKDAMIWRNIGPFRGGRSLTAVGVPSKPLTYYFGSVGGGIWKTEDGGLEWKNISDGYLKTGSVGALAVSESDPNVVYAGMGEACIRPVMTSHGDGVYRSNNGGETWTHTGLYNSRTIS
;
A
#
# COMPACT_ATOMS: atom_id res chain seq x y z
N MET A 1 31.92 10.58 -50.62
CA MET A 1 30.76 9.70 -50.36
C MET A 1 31.06 8.57 -49.35
N ARG A 2 32.25 7.98 -49.28
CA ARG A 2 32.55 6.85 -48.37
C ARG A 2 32.55 7.19 -46.84
N LYS A 3 32.86 8.42 -46.47
CA LYS A 3 32.98 8.83 -45.06
C LYS A 3 31.62 9.12 -44.34
N ILE A 4 30.59 9.43 -45.13
CA ILE A 4 29.24 9.71 -44.57
C ILE A 4 28.52 8.40 -44.20
N PHE A 5 28.78 7.33 -44.97
CA PHE A 5 28.14 6.03 -44.73
C PHE A 5 28.58 5.37 -43.40
N TYR A 6 29.86 5.56 -43.01
CA TYR A 6 30.35 5.02 -41.74
C TYR A 6 29.80 5.72 -40.50
N LYS A 7 29.57 7.03 -40.58
CA LYS A 7 28.99 7.78 -39.45
C LYS A 7 27.51 7.44 -39.21
N THR A 8 26.75 7.22 -40.30
CA THR A 8 25.33 6.84 -40.18
C THR A 8 25.18 5.41 -39.67
N LEU A 9 26.08 4.50 -40.04
CA LEU A 9 26.05 3.12 -39.56
C LEU A 9 26.38 2.99 -38.09
N ILE A 10 27.36 3.77 -37.57
CA ILE A 10 27.74 3.77 -36.16
C ILE A 10 26.61 4.37 -35.30
N PHE A 11 25.92 5.39 -35.78
CA PHE A 11 24.82 6.00 -35.09
C PHE A 11 23.57 5.08 -35.03
N SER A 12 23.29 4.36 -36.12
CA SER A 12 22.22 3.37 -36.15
C SER A 12 22.46 2.17 -35.25
N PHE A 13 23.72 1.76 -35.07
CA PHE A 13 24.06 0.64 -34.19
C PHE A 13 23.96 1.00 -32.68
N CYS A 14 24.27 2.26 -32.33
CA CYS A 14 24.08 2.73 -30.96
C CYS A 14 22.62 2.87 -30.54
N VAL A 15 21.72 3.20 -31.45
CA VAL A 15 20.29 3.33 -31.14
C VAL A 15 19.62 1.96 -30.95
N LEU A 16 20.03 0.96 -31.72
CA LEU A 16 19.52 -0.41 -31.59
C LEU A 16 19.97 -1.13 -30.31
N SER A 17 21.09 -0.74 -29.73
CA SER A 17 21.56 -1.34 -28.47
C SER A 17 20.97 -0.70 -27.22
N ALA A 18 20.42 0.52 -27.29
CA ALA A 18 19.81 1.19 -26.15
C ALA A 18 18.46 0.57 -25.78
N ASP A 19 17.63 0.22 -26.75
CA ASP A 19 16.31 -0.38 -26.49
C ASP A 19 16.40 -1.78 -25.86
N SER A 20 17.42 -2.56 -26.22
CA SER A 20 17.63 -3.90 -25.65
C SER A 20 18.09 -3.88 -24.18
N LEU A 21 18.86 -2.86 -23.80
CA LEU A 21 19.31 -2.69 -22.43
C LEU A 21 18.17 -2.25 -21.50
N ASP A 22 17.25 -1.41 -21.97
CA ASP A 22 16.15 -0.91 -21.16
C ASP A 22 15.16 -2.04 -20.78
N VAL A 23 14.88 -2.96 -21.69
CA VAL A 23 14.06 -4.16 -21.42
C VAL A 23 14.75 -5.08 -20.41
N PHE A 24 16.05 -5.31 -20.56
CA PHE A 24 16.81 -6.16 -19.64
C PHE A 24 16.84 -5.61 -18.22
N PHE A 25 16.99 -4.29 -18.05
CA PHE A 25 16.99 -3.66 -16.74
C PHE A 25 15.62 -3.63 -16.09
N LYS A 26 14.55 -3.43 -16.86
CA LYS A 26 13.18 -3.44 -16.33
C LYS A 26 12.79 -4.78 -15.73
N ASP A 27 13.17 -5.87 -16.35
CA ASP A 27 12.85 -7.23 -15.86
C ASP A 27 13.81 -7.71 -14.76
N ALA A 28 15.02 -7.17 -14.71
CA ALA A 28 16.05 -7.57 -13.74
C ALA A 28 16.00 -6.76 -12.43
N MET A 29 15.39 -5.56 -12.45
CA MET A 29 15.33 -4.69 -11.27
C MET A 29 14.05 -4.92 -10.48
N ILE A 30 14.20 -5.49 -9.29
CA ILE A 30 13.11 -5.63 -8.32
C ILE A 30 13.34 -4.62 -7.20
N TRP A 31 12.37 -3.72 -7.01
CA TRP A 31 12.42 -2.80 -5.90
C TRP A 31 12.25 -3.56 -4.58
N ARG A 32 13.22 -3.41 -3.70
CA ARG A 32 13.19 -3.96 -2.35
C ARG A 32 13.36 -2.84 -1.34
N ASN A 33 12.46 -2.76 -0.38
CA ASN A 33 12.63 -1.88 0.75
C ASN A 33 13.74 -2.42 1.65
N ILE A 34 14.82 -1.65 1.79
CA ILE A 34 15.98 -2.02 2.62
C ILE A 34 15.97 -1.32 3.99
N GLY A 35 14.87 -0.61 4.29
CA GLY A 35 14.76 0.15 5.53
C GLY A 35 15.51 1.51 5.51
N PRO A 36 15.53 2.22 6.64
CA PRO A 36 14.89 1.83 7.90
C PRO A 36 13.37 1.75 7.76
N PHE A 37 12.79 0.68 8.29
CA PHE A 37 11.35 0.50 8.29
C PHE A 37 10.72 1.50 9.26
N ARG A 38 10.08 2.53 8.72
CA ARG A 38 9.28 3.48 9.50
C ARG A 38 7.81 3.16 9.29
N GLY A 39 7.17 2.61 10.30
CA GLY A 39 5.73 2.35 10.29
C GLY A 39 4.87 3.61 10.40
N GLY A 40 5.46 4.75 10.67
CA GLY A 40 4.70 5.97 10.97
C GLY A 40 3.98 5.87 12.31
N ARG A 41 2.93 6.70 12.49
CA ARG A 41 2.05 6.60 13.65
C ARG A 41 0.99 5.54 13.39
N SER A 42 0.67 4.73 14.37
CA SER A 42 -0.56 3.93 14.40
C SER A 42 -1.68 4.77 14.99
N LEU A 43 -2.83 4.83 14.32
CA LEU A 43 -4.02 5.54 14.79
C LEU A 43 -5.07 4.59 15.35
N THR A 44 -5.12 3.38 14.82
CA THR A 44 -6.15 2.41 15.17
C THR A 44 -5.56 1.01 15.25
N ALA A 45 -6.09 0.20 16.16
CA ALA A 45 -5.79 -1.21 16.25
C ALA A 45 -7.05 -1.96 16.69
N VAL A 46 -7.23 -3.16 16.16
CA VAL A 46 -8.35 -4.03 16.49
C VAL A 46 -7.91 -5.48 16.52
N GLY A 47 -8.38 -6.23 17.52
CA GLY A 47 -8.21 -7.68 17.61
C GLY A 47 -9.41 -8.42 17.03
N VAL A 48 -9.22 -9.70 16.75
CA VAL A 48 -10.27 -10.61 16.30
C VAL A 48 -10.67 -11.50 17.47
N PRO A 49 -11.87 -11.31 18.10
CA PRO A 49 -12.24 -12.03 19.33
C PRO A 49 -12.18 -13.56 19.20
N SER A 50 -12.56 -14.10 18.04
CA SER A 50 -12.53 -15.54 17.76
C SER A 50 -11.14 -16.09 17.41
N LYS A 51 -10.14 -15.21 17.18
CA LYS A 51 -8.76 -15.57 16.82
C LYS A 51 -7.77 -14.80 17.68
N PRO A 52 -7.43 -15.25 18.88
CA PRO A 52 -6.72 -14.46 19.90
C PRO A 52 -5.30 -14.02 19.52
N LEU A 53 -4.71 -14.57 18.47
CA LEU A 53 -3.42 -14.14 17.96
C LEU A 53 -3.52 -13.23 16.70
N THR A 54 -4.75 -12.94 16.25
CA THR A 54 -4.97 -12.12 15.06
C THR A 54 -5.32 -10.69 15.43
N TYR A 55 -4.52 -9.75 14.93
CA TYR A 55 -4.71 -8.32 15.13
C TYR A 55 -4.49 -7.56 13.83
N TYR A 56 -5.11 -6.40 13.75
CA TYR A 56 -4.90 -5.43 12.68
C TYR A 56 -4.47 -4.11 13.28
N PHE A 57 -3.62 -3.35 12.60
CA PHE A 57 -3.44 -1.94 12.89
C PHE A 57 -3.43 -1.10 11.62
N GLY A 58 -3.91 0.14 11.76
CA GLY A 58 -3.90 1.15 10.72
C GLY A 58 -2.84 2.20 10.98
N SER A 59 -2.03 2.47 9.97
CA SER A 59 -0.92 3.42 10.02
C SER A 59 -1.27 4.72 9.30
N VAL A 60 -0.65 5.82 9.71
CA VAL A 60 -0.68 7.08 8.98
C VAL A 60 0.35 7.02 7.86
N GLY A 61 -0.14 6.81 6.64
CA GLY A 61 0.71 6.71 5.44
C GLY A 61 1.34 5.34 5.19
N GLY A 62 1.01 4.33 6.00
CA GLY A 62 1.55 2.97 5.85
C GLY A 62 0.49 1.89 5.62
N GLY A 63 -0.78 2.28 5.43
CA GLY A 63 -1.87 1.34 5.15
C GLY A 63 -2.25 0.47 6.35
N ILE A 64 -2.77 -0.72 6.06
CA ILE A 64 -3.28 -1.70 7.04
C ILE A 64 -2.32 -2.86 7.13
N TRP A 65 -2.02 -3.24 8.37
CA TRP A 65 -1.14 -4.35 8.70
C TRP A 65 -1.88 -5.38 9.52
N LYS A 66 -1.60 -6.65 9.27
CA LYS A 66 -2.17 -7.80 9.95
C LYS A 66 -1.09 -8.69 10.51
N THR A 67 -1.31 -9.19 11.72
CA THR A 67 -0.58 -10.32 12.32
C THR A 67 -1.54 -11.48 12.59
N GLU A 68 -1.03 -12.70 12.56
CA GLU A 68 -1.76 -13.93 12.93
C GLU A 68 -1.01 -14.74 13.98
N ASP A 69 0.08 -14.21 14.53
CA ASP A 69 0.99 -14.85 15.47
C ASP A 69 1.23 -14.01 16.74
N GLY A 70 0.32 -13.10 17.04
CA GLY A 70 0.41 -12.25 18.23
C GLY A 70 1.40 -11.10 18.12
N GLY A 71 1.78 -10.73 16.90
CA GLY A 71 2.63 -9.57 16.63
C GLY A 71 4.10 -9.88 16.37
N LEU A 72 4.46 -11.15 16.22
CA LEU A 72 5.82 -11.56 15.85
C LEU A 72 6.13 -11.15 14.41
N GLU A 73 5.16 -11.39 13.49
CA GLU A 73 5.25 -10.95 12.11
C GLU A 73 4.06 -10.08 11.75
N TRP A 74 4.30 -9.03 10.95
CA TRP A 74 3.29 -8.13 10.43
C TRP A 74 3.36 -8.06 8.92
N LYS A 75 2.22 -8.32 8.26
CA LYS A 75 2.07 -8.26 6.81
C LYS A 75 1.21 -7.06 6.42
N ASN A 76 1.68 -6.24 5.46
CA ASN A 76 0.83 -5.26 4.83
C ASN A 76 -0.22 -5.97 3.96
N ILE A 77 -1.50 -5.64 4.19
CA ILE A 77 -2.64 -6.25 3.50
C ILE A 77 -3.45 -5.25 2.68
N SER A 78 -2.96 -4.04 2.54
CA SER A 78 -3.67 -2.93 1.89
C SER A 78 -3.03 -2.46 0.59
N ASP A 79 -1.78 -2.82 0.33
CA ASP A 79 -1.05 -2.38 -0.84
C ASP A 79 -1.72 -2.89 -2.13
N GLY A 80 -1.88 -1.97 -3.09
CA GLY A 80 -2.56 -2.24 -4.35
C GLY A 80 -4.09 -2.09 -4.30
N TYR A 81 -4.70 -1.94 -3.13
CA TYR A 81 -6.15 -1.78 -2.96
C TYR A 81 -6.55 -0.37 -2.53
N LEU A 82 -5.88 0.18 -1.52
CA LEU A 82 -6.19 1.50 -0.98
C LEU A 82 -5.54 2.60 -1.83
N LYS A 83 -6.30 3.66 -2.13
CA LYS A 83 -5.79 4.82 -2.87
C LYS A 83 -5.03 5.80 -1.98
N THR A 84 -5.33 5.79 -0.68
CA THR A 84 -4.67 6.61 0.34
C THR A 84 -4.07 5.71 1.41
N GLY A 85 -2.92 6.07 1.96
CA GLY A 85 -2.22 5.22 2.93
C GLY A 85 -2.59 5.50 4.39
N SER A 86 -3.42 6.51 4.66
CA SER A 86 -3.77 6.88 6.04
C SER A 86 -5.05 6.20 6.48
N VAL A 87 -4.97 5.42 7.54
CA VAL A 87 -6.09 4.65 8.11
C VAL A 87 -6.44 5.24 9.47
N GLY A 88 -7.64 5.83 9.58
CA GLY A 88 -8.12 6.47 10.80
C GLY A 88 -8.86 5.52 11.74
N ALA A 89 -9.63 4.57 11.17
CA ALA A 89 -10.41 3.60 11.93
C ALA A 89 -10.35 2.21 11.31
N LEU A 90 -10.41 1.18 12.17
CA LEU A 90 -10.55 -0.22 11.78
C LEU A 90 -11.63 -0.87 12.66
N ALA A 91 -12.46 -1.69 12.03
CA ALA A 91 -13.43 -2.51 12.75
C ALA A 91 -13.52 -3.91 12.13
N VAL A 92 -13.57 -4.93 12.98
CA VAL A 92 -13.82 -6.32 12.59
C VAL A 92 -15.22 -6.70 13.07
N SER A 93 -15.98 -7.38 12.23
CA SER A 93 -17.30 -7.86 12.61
C SER A 93 -17.17 -8.99 13.63
N GLU A 94 -17.93 -8.90 14.73
CA GLU A 94 -17.97 -9.96 15.75
C GLU A 94 -18.63 -11.25 15.24
N SER A 95 -19.64 -11.11 14.36
CA SER A 95 -20.39 -12.24 13.80
C SER A 95 -19.67 -12.95 12.66
N ASP A 96 -18.80 -12.23 11.93
CA ASP A 96 -17.99 -12.78 10.84
C ASP A 96 -16.61 -12.13 10.83
N PRO A 97 -15.57 -12.79 11.36
CA PRO A 97 -14.22 -12.25 11.46
C PRO A 97 -13.54 -12.01 10.10
N ASN A 98 -14.12 -12.46 9.00
CA ASN A 98 -13.63 -12.17 7.66
C ASN A 98 -14.08 -10.77 7.18
N VAL A 99 -15.11 -10.20 7.80
CA VAL A 99 -15.58 -8.85 7.46
C VAL A 99 -14.82 -7.82 8.25
N VAL A 100 -14.07 -7.00 7.53
CA VAL A 100 -13.26 -5.90 8.09
C VAL A 100 -13.60 -4.62 7.37
N TYR A 101 -13.77 -3.53 8.13
CA TYR A 101 -13.97 -2.18 7.63
C TYR A 101 -12.76 -1.32 7.95
N ALA A 102 -12.40 -0.46 7.01
CA ALA A 102 -11.35 0.55 7.16
C ALA A 102 -11.88 1.93 6.79
N GLY A 103 -11.85 2.85 7.75
CA GLY A 103 -12.12 4.27 7.55
C GLY A 103 -10.81 5.01 7.27
N MET A 104 -10.78 5.75 6.16
CA MET A 104 -9.56 6.40 5.69
C MET A 104 -9.41 7.82 6.21
N GLY A 105 -8.16 8.27 6.31
CA GLY A 105 -7.77 9.61 6.72
C GLY A 105 -7.16 9.67 8.11
N GLU A 106 -6.32 10.67 8.34
CA GLU A 106 -5.71 10.91 9.65
C GLU A 106 -6.75 11.46 10.63
N ALA A 107 -6.92 10.83 11.80
CA ALA A 107 -7.77 11.36 12.86
C ALA A 107 -7.30 12.74 13.32
N CYS A 108 -8.26 13.63 13.62
CA CYS A 108 -8.01 15.02 14.02
C CYS A 108 -7.46 15.13 15.46
N ILE A 109 -6.30 14.53 15.72
CA ILE A 109 -5.64 14.57 17.05
C ILE A 109 -4.76 15.80 17.20
N ARG A 110 -4.44 16.48 16.11
CA ARG A 110 -3.57 17.68 16.11
C ARG A 110 -4.05 18.74 15.11
N PRO A 111 -3.58 20.01 15.28
CA PRO A 111 -4.05 21.12 14.47
C PRO A 111 -3.78 20.99 12.97
N VAL A 112 -2.81 20.18 12.58
CA VAL A 112 -2.44 19.96 11.18
C VAL A 112 -2.71 18.52 10.80
N MET A 113 -3.67 18.31 9.92
CA MET A 113 -3.94 17.03 9.26
C MET A 113 -3.00 16.89 8.05
N THR A 114 -2.17 15.87 8.04
CA THR A 114 -1.16 15.67 7.02
C THR A 114 -1.60 14.72 5.91
N SER A 115 -2.62 13.90 6.14
CA SER A 115 -3.09 12.92 5.17
C SER A 115 -4.60 12.80 5.20
N HIS A 116 -5.21 13.03 4.04
CA HIS A 116 -6.64 12.88 3.84
C HIS A 116 -6.97 11.44 3.43
N GLY A 117 -8.15 11.00 3.83
CA GLY A 117 -8.79 9.78 3.33
C GLY A 117 -9.65 10.03 2.12
N ASP A 118 -10.25 8.98 1.64
CA ASP A 118 -11.19 8.97 0.52
C ASP A 118 -12.46 8.15 0.81
N GLY A 119 -12.74 7.89 2.09
CA GLY A 119 -13.95 7.21 2.51
C GLY A 119 -13.71 5.89 3.23
N VAL A 120 -14.56 4.89 2.96
CA VAL A 120 -14.58 3.58 3.63
C VAL A 120 -14.28 2.46 2.66
N TYR A 121 -13.43 1.55 3.08
CA TYR A 121 -13.17 0.28 2.42
C TYR A 121 -13.69 -0.89 3.27
N ARG A 122 -14.05 -1.97 2.60
CA ARG A 122 -14.49 -3.22 3.21
C ARG A 122 -13.75 -4.40 2.61
N SER A 123 -13.35 -5.31 3.46
CA SER A 123 -12.92 -6.66 3.11
C SER A 123 -13.97 -7.67 3.56
N ASN A 124 -14.12 -8.77 2.81
CA ASN A 124 -14.95 -9.92 3.16
C ASN A 124 -14.12 -11.21 3.35
N ASN A 125 -12.81 -11.10 3.33
CA ASN A 125 -11.88 -12.23 3.39
C ASN A 125 -10.70 -11.97 4.35
N GLY A 126 -10.97 -11.26 5.45
CA GLY A 126 -9.96 -11.01 6.47
C GLY A 126 -8.82 -10.10 6.04
N GLY A 127 -9.08 -9.21 5.08
CA GLY A 127 -8.11 -8.23 4.59
C GLY A 127 -7.30 -8.66 3.36
N GLU A 128 -7.58 -9.81 2.76
CA GLU A 128 -6.87 -10.25 1.54
C GLU A 128 -7.20 -9.37 0.33
N THR A 129 -8.44 -8.90 0.24
CA THR A 129 -8.89 -7.95 -0.80
C THR A 129 -9.77 -6.88 -0.19
N TRP A 130 -9.76 -5.69 -0.78
CA TRP A 130 -10.52 -4.53 -0.31
C TRP A 130 -11.33 -3.91 -1.43
N THR A 131 -12.56 -3.51 -1.09
CA THR A 131 -13.48 -2.81 -1.99
C THR A 131 -13.89 -1.50 -1.36
N HIS A 132 -13.83 -0.42 -2.11
CA HIS A 132 -14.33 0.89 -1.66
C HIS A 132 -15.86 0.86 -1.57
N THR A 133 -16.43 1.22 -0.41
CA THR A 133 -17.87 1.06 -0.14
C THR A 133 -18.64 2.38 -0.04
N GLY A 134 -17.95 3.52 -0.12
CA GLY A 134 -18.62 4.83 -0.14
C GLY A 134 -17.94 5.90 0.70
N LEU A 135 -18.64 7.00 0.95
CA LEU A 135 -18.16 8.20 1.63
C LEU A 135 -16.94 8.84 0.97
N TYR A 136 -16.91 8.84 -0.38
CA TYR A 136 -15.78 9.31 -1.22
C TYR A 136 -15.25 10.70 -0.87
N ASN A 137 -16.12 11.58 -0.35
CA ASN A 137 -15.74 12.95 0.02
C ASN A 137 -15.32 13.10 1.49
N SER A 138 -15.37 12.01 2.26
CA SER A 138 -14.95 12.04 3.67
C SER A 138 -13.44 12.00 3.77
N ARG A 139 -12.89 13.08 4.31
CA ARG A 139 -11.43 13.23 4.45
C ARG A 139 -10.88 12.55 5.68
N THR A 140 -11.72 12.26 6.66
CA THR A 140 -11.33 11.66 7.93
C THR A 140 -12.48 10.82 8.46
N ILE A 141 -12.18 9.57 8.83
CA ILE A 141 -13.07 8.64 9.53
C ILE A 141 -12.28 8.06 10.71
N SER A 142 -12.78 8.25 11.91
CA SER A 142 -12.17 7.81 13.17
C SER A 142 -13.20 7.21 14.12
#